data_6296005de430447701cc258321898ed2
#
_entry.id   6296005de430447701cc258321898ed2
#
_cell.length_a   1.000
_cell.length_b   1.000
_cell.length_c   1.000
_cell.angle_alpha   90.00
_cell.angle_beta   90.00
_cell.angle_gamma   90.00
#
_symmetry.space_group_name_H-M   'P 1'
#
loop_
_entity.id
_entity.type
_entity.pdbx_description
1 polymer ?
#
loop_
_entity_poly.entity_id
_entity_poly.type
_entity_poly.pdbx_seq_one_letter_code
_entity_poly.pdbx_strand_id
1 'polypeptide(L)'
;TRGLANCTDDDIIIFSDLDEIPNPEKIKEILQNFQQDKIYHFAQRLFYCYLNMEEVSGNLLSYAGEFDGVERKKWIGSKMLSYKLMKEQNLQCGDLRFPERKEIGIRVEDGGWHFGYMGGHGEKDIKKRVQEKVVSAAHQEYNSKHVLNQVTDQIKDGKDIFGRDARFIRCEIDESYPKYIREHQKELDFLILHEEKPVEHVLRRAKVTIKDTCYQIEVGCKRLIKKIIGRG
;
A
#
# COMPACT_ATOMS: atom_id res chain seq x y z
N THR A 1 -3.85 -1.40 23.32
CA THR A 1 -4.40 -2.31 24.35
C THR A 1 -5.81 -1.94 24.84
N ARG A 2 -6.31 -0.70 24.62
CA ARG A 2 -7.71 -0.35 25.00
C ARG A 2 -8.76 -1.25 24.33
N GLY A 3 -8.56 -1.64 23.07
CA GLY A 3 -9.44 -2.56 22.35
C GLY A 3 -9.43 -4.00 22.86
N LEU A 4 -8.49 -4.36 23.72
CA LEU A 4 -8.32 -5.71 24.26
C LEU A 4 -8.75 -5.84 25.73
N ALA A 5 -9.33 -4.78 26.33
CA ALA A 5 -9.64 -4.73 27.77
C ALA A 5 -10.65 -5.80 28.22
N ASN A 6 -11.54 -6.23 27.33
CA ASN A 6 -12.57 -7.23 27.62
C ASN A 6 -12.28 -8.60 26.97
N CYS A 7 -11.10 -8.80 26.37
CA CYS A 7 -10.76 -10.07 25.74
C CYS A 7 -10.40 -11.13 26.77
N THR A 8 -10.80 -12.35 26.47
CA THR A 8 -10.50 -13.58 27.21
C THR A 8 -9.54 -14.46 26.40
N ASP A 9 -8.96 -15.49 27.01
CA ASP A 9 -7.99 -16.38 26.35
C ASP A 9 -8.55 -17.10 25.13
N ASP A 10 -9.85 -17.28 25.07
CA ASP A 10 -10.56 -17.95 23.95
C ASP A 10 -10.84 -17.01 22.78
N ASP A 11 -10.60 -15.72 22.95
CA ASP A 11 -10.84 -14.74 21.87
C ASP A 11 -9.75 -14.79 20.81
N ILE A 12 -10.20 -14.59 19.57
CA ILE A 12 -9.31 -14.46 18.40
C ILE A 12 -9.19 -13.00 18.03
N ILE A 13 -7.96 -12.55 17.92
CA ILE A 13 -7.63 -11.17 17.57
C ILE A 13 -7.26 -11.10 16.08
N ILE A 14 -7.87 -10.17 15.36
CA ILE A 14 -7.41 -9.76 14.04
C ILE A 14 -6.81 -8.36 14.17
N PHE A 15 -5.51 -8.25 13.90
CA PHE A 15 -4.79 -7.00 13.84
C PHE A 15 -4.64 -6.59 12.37
N SER A 16 -5.08 -5.37 12.02
CA SER A 16 -5.09 -4.87 10.64
C SER A 16 -4.90 -3.37 10.65
N ASP A 17 -4.13 -2.84 9.68
CA ASP A 17 -4.12 -1.40 9.41
C ASP A 17 -5.46 -0.99 8.77
N LEU A 18 -5.82 0.29 8.83
CA LEU A 18 -7.12 0.79 8.38
C LEU A 18 -7.38 0.56 6.87
N ASP A 19 -6.32 0.54 6.09
CA ASP A 19 -6.35 0.35 4.63
C ASP A 19 -6.07 -1.12 4.21
N GLU A 20 -6.13 -2.05 5.16
CA GLU A 20 -6.00 -3.49 4.93
C GLU A 20 -7.34 -4.20 5.18
N ILE A 21 -7.73 -5.04 4.23
CA ILE A 21 -8.96 -5.85 4.31
C ILE A 21 -8.57 -7.31 4.22
N PRO A 22 -8.58 -8.06 5.34
CA PRO A 22 -8.32 -9.51 5.29
C PRO A 22 -9.47 -10.22 4.57
N ASN A 23 -9.15 -11.29 3.83
CA ASN A 23 -10.13 -12.06 3.07
C ASN A 23 -11.06 -12.84 4.00
N PRO A 24 -12.38 -12.56 3.99
CA PRO A 24 -13.34 -13.23 4.89
C PRO A 24 -13.42 -14.74 4.69
N GLU A 25 -13.23 -15.23 3.45
CA GLU A 25 -13.27 -16.67 3.18
C GLU A 25 -12.06 -17.37 3.79
N LYS A 26 -10.88 -16.74 3.74
CA LYS A 26 -9.68 -17.26 4.40
C LYS A 26 -9.80 -17.24 5.93
N ILE A 27 -10.44 -16.24 6.49
CA ILE A 27 -10.76 -16.23 7.93
C ILE A 27 -11.66 -17.42 8.28
N LYS A 28 -12.71 -17.70 7.50
CA LYS A 28 -13.59 -18.85 7.72
C LYS A 28 -12.86 -20.19 7.62
N GLU A 29 -11.98 -20.36 6.61
CA GLU A 29 -11.14 -21.56 6.45
C GLU A 29 -10.25 -21.77 7.69
N ILE A 30 -9.58 -20.72 8.16
CA ILE A 30 -8.70 -20.80 9.33
C ILE A 30 -9.50 -21.18 10.58
N LEU A 31 -10.68 -20.59 10.78
CA LEU A 31 -11.51 -20.85 11.97
C LEU A 31 -11.97 -22.31 12.09
N GLN A 32 -12.05 -23.06 10.97
CA GLN A 32 -12.39 -24.48 11.00
C GLN A 32 -11.29 -25.36 11.64
N ASN A 33 -10.02 -24.92 11.55
CA ASN A 33 -8.87 -25.66 12.08
C ASN A 33 -7.87 -24.70 12.74
N PHE A 34 -8.37 -23.76 13.52
CA PHE A 34 -7.56 -22.72 14.15
C PHE A 34 -6.56 -23.29 15.13
N GLN A 35 -5.29 -22.97 14.94
CA GLN A 35 -4.19 -23.35 15.83
C GLN A 35 -3.88 -22.20 16.80
N GLN A 36 -4.09 -22.41 18.09
CA GLN A 36 -3.98 -21.36 19.09
C GLN A 36 -2.55 -20.89 19.35
N ASP A 37 -1.55 -21.69 18.96
CA ASP A 37 -0.12 -21.42 19.10
C ASP A 37 0.50 -20.80 17.84
N LYS A 38 -0.32 -20.39 16.85
CA LYS A 38 0.14 -19.84 15.58
C LYS A 38 -0.34 -18.41 15.33
N ILE A 39 0.47 -17.68 14.58
CA ILE A 39 0.12 -16.36 14.01
C ILE A 39 -0.12 -16.54 12.52
N TYR A 40 -1.31 -16.22 12.05
CA TYR A 40 -1.66 -16.24 10.64
C TYR A 40 -1.34 -14.89 10.00
N HIS A 41 -0.47 -14.88 9.02
CA HIS A 41 0.01 -13.72 8.29
C HIS A 41 -0.66 -13.66 6.92
N PHE A 42 -1.54 -12.70 6.71
CA PHE A 42 -2.31 -12.57 5.48
C PHE A 42 -1.46 -11.92 4.38
N ALA A 43 -1.17 -12.69 3.33
CA ALA A 43 -0.51 -12.21 2.13
C ALA A 43 -1.53 -11.51 1.22
N GLN A 44 -1.48 -10.19 1.16
CA GLN A 44 -2.47 -9.34 0.53
C GLN A 44 -1.99 -8.77 -0.79
N ARG A 45 -2.91 -8.50 -1.72
CA ARG A 45 -2.66 -7.71 -2.92
C ARG A 45 -2.51 -6.24 -2.53
N LEU A 46 -1.54 -5.53 -3.11
CA LEU A 46 -1.27 -4.13 -2.82
C LEU A 46 -1.75 -3.23 -3.96
N PHE A 47 -2.58 -2.25 -3.63
CA PHE A 47 -3.11 -1.26 -4.57
C PHE A 47 -2.80 0.15 -4.09
N TYR A 48 -2.45 1.05 -5.03
CA TYR A 48 -2.18 2.45 -4.72
C TYR A 48 -3.10 3.39 -5.48
N CYS A 49 -3.63 4.36 -4.76
CA CYS A 49 -4.42 5.49 -5.26
C CYS A 49 -5.75 5.13 -5.91
N TYR A 50 -5.81 4.01 -6.63
CA TYR A 50 -7.01 3.50 -7.29
C TYR A 50 -7.22 2.04 -6.93
N LEU A 51 -8.50 1.64 -6.85
CA LEU A 51 -8.90 0.26 -6.51
C LEU A 51 -8.33 -0.77 -7.47
N ASN A 52 -8.05 -0.38 -8.70
CA ASN A 52 -7.59 -1.26 -9.78
C ASN A 52 -6.13 -1.01 -10.22
N MET A 53 -5.31 -0.33 -9.42
CA MET A 53 -3.87 -0.17 -9.69
C MET A 53 -3.06 -1.04 -8.74
N GLU A 54 -2.75 -2.26 -9.19
CA GLU A 54 -2.07 -3.28 -8.40
C GLU A 54 -0.56 -3.24 -8.56
N GLU A 55 0.17 -3.34 -7.46
CA GLU A 55 1.62 -3.55 -7.43
C GLU A 55 1.95 -5.00 -7.83
N VAL A 56 2.80 -5.20 -8.85
CA VAL A 56 3.10 -6.52 -9.40
C VAL A 56 4.57 -6.88 -9.43
N SER A 57 5.46 -5.95 -9.10
CA SER A 57 6.91 -6.22 -9.07
C SER A 57 7.36 -6.92 -7.79
N GLY A 58 6.61 -6.71 -6.70
CA GLY A 58 6.98 -7.15 -5.35
C GLY A 58 8.12 -6.35 -4.71
N ASN A 59 8.56 -5.26 -5.34
CA ASN A 59 9.70 -4.49 -4.86
C ASN A 59 9.38 -3.53 -3.70
N LEU A 60 8.10 -3.22 -3.46
CA LEU A 60 7.65 -2.45 -2.29
C LEU A 60 7.51 -3.30 -1.03
N LEU A 61 7.71 -4.59 -1.14
CA LEU A 61 7.33 -5.59 -0.16
C LEU A 61 8.57 -6.17 0.53
N SER A 62 9.40 -5.30 1.08
CA SER A 62 10.66 -5.67 1.75
C SER A 62 10.50 -6.73 2.87
N TYR A 63 9.31 -6.85 3.42
CA TYR A 63 8.98 -7.85 4.44
C TYR A 63 8.51 -9.19 3.88
N ALA A 64 8.18 -9.29 2.60
CA ALA A 64 7.66 -10.51 2.00
C ALA A 64 8.73 -11.55 1.68
N GLY A 65 10.00 -11.16 1.60
CA GLY A 65 11.13 -12.05 1.27
C GLY A 65 11.52 -13.04 2.36
N GLU A 66 10.88 -12.98 3.53
CA GLU A 66 11.28 -13.76 4.68
C GLU A 66 10.53 -15.08 4.88
N PHE A 67 9.42 -15.28 4.16
CA PHE A 67 8.74 -16.58 4.11
C PHE A 67 9.28 -17.37 2.92
N ASP A 68 10.07 -18.40 3.16
CA ASP A 68 10.80 -19.17 2.17
C ASP A 68 9.93 -19.69 1.01
N GLY A 69 10.47 -19.60 -0.23
CA GLY A 69 10.02 -20.35 -1.39
C GLY A 69 8.86 -19.76 -2.19
N VAL A 70 8.44 -18.51 -1.97
CA VAL A 70 7.32 -17.92 -2.70
C VAL A 70 7.79 -17.03 -3.85
N GLU A 71 7.47 -17.42 -5.09
CA GLU A 71 7.82 -16.69 -6.32
C GLU A 71 7.21 -15.28 -6.40
N ARG A 72 6.07 -15.03 -5.75
CA ARG A 72 5.43 -13.71 -5.71
C ARG A 72 5.53 -13.10 -4.32
N LYS A 73 6.23 -12.01 -4.22
CA LYS A 73 6.23 -11.15 -3.06
C LYS A 73 4.85 -10.47 -2.97
N LYS A 74 4.16 -10.64 -1.84
CA LYS A 74 2.90 -9.96 -1.54
C LYS A 74 3.04 -9.15 -0.26
N TRP A 75 2.19 -8.16 -0.05
CA TRP A 75 2.14 -7.42 1.19
C TRP A 75 1.71 -8.34 2.34
N ILE A 76 2.54 -8.49 3.36
CA ILE A 76 2.17 -9.21 4.58
C ILE A 76 1.50 -8.23 5.53
N GLY A 77 0.19 -8.08 5.40
CA GLY A 77 -0.61 -7.11 6.11
C GLY A 77 -1.21 -7.67 7.40
N SER A 78 -2.53 -7.85 7.42
CA SER A 78 -3.28 -8.28 8.60
C SER A 78 -2.74 -9.54 9.24
N LYS A 79 -2.89 -9.67 10.57
CA LYS A 79 -2.52 -10.86 11.36
C LYS A 79 -3.73 -11.35 12.15
N MET A 80 -3.80 -12.68 12.35
CA MET A 80 -4.82 -13.32 13.17
C MET A 80 -4.15 -14.30 14.13
N LEU A 81 -4.50 -14.23 15.41
CA LEU A 81 -3.90 -15.07 16.48
C LEU A 81 -4.88 -15.15 17.65
N SER A 82 -4.66 -16.10 18.58
CA SER A 82 -5.40 -16.13 19.84
C SER A 82 -4.92 -15.02 20.79
N TYR A 83 -5.84 -14.49 21.60
CA TYR A 83 -5.45 -13.54 22.64
C TYR A 83 -4.55 -14.20 23.69
N LYS A 84 -4.75 -15.50 23.94
CA LYS A 84 -3.86 -16.32 24.78
C LYS A 84 -2.42 -16.25 24.28
N LEU A 85 -2.17 -16.56 23.02
CA LEU A 85 -0.83 -16.50 22.40
C LEU A 85 -0.24 -15.10 22.49
N MET A 86 -1.05 -14.06 22.24
CA MET A 86 -0.61 -12.67 22.34
C MET A 86 -0.07 -12.35 23.75
N LYS A 87 -0.71 -12.85 24.79
CA LYS A 87 -0.26 -12.67 26.19
C LYS A 87 0.97 -13.51 26.53
N GLU A 88 0.94 -14.80 26.19
CA GLU A 88 2.04 -15.74 26.47
C GLU A 88 3.36 -15.29 25.83
N GLN A 89 3.31 -14.73 24.64
CA GLN A 89 4.45 -14.20 23.90
C GLN A 89 4.74 -12.73 24.20
N ASN A 90 3.96 -12.09 25.09
CA ASN A 90 4.05 -10.66 25.43
C ASN A 90 4.06 -9.74 24.20
N LEU A 91 3.21 -10.05 23.21
CA LEU A 91 3.15 -9.30 21.93
C LEU A 91 2.41 -7.98 22.10
N GLN A 92 3.02 -6.92 21.61
CA GLN A 92 2.37 -5.62 21.45
C GLN A 92 1.90 -5.44 20.01
N CYS A 93 1.02 -4.46 19.74
CA CYS A 93 0.57 -4.15 18.38
C CYS A 93 1.73 -3.81 17.42
N GLY A 94 2.82 -3.21 17.94
CA GLY A 94 4.03 -2.95 17.16
C GLY A 94 4.72 -4.22 16.68
N ASP A 95 4.78 -5.24 17.52
CA ASP A 95 5.42 -6.53 17.22
C ASP A 95 4.65 -7.29 16.14
N LEU A 96 3.31 -7.13 16.11
CA LEU A 96 2.46 -7.76 15.10
C LEU A 96 2.60 -7.10 13.71
N ARG A 97 3.12 -5.87 13.66
CA ARG A 97 3.32 -5.16 12.40
C ARG A 97 4.47 -5.73 11.56
N PHE A 98 5.46 -6.35 12.22
CA PHE A 98 6.65 -6.90 11.58
C PHE A 98 6.64 -8.42 11.63
N PRO A 99 6.93 -9.13 10.53
CA PRO A 99 6.85 -10.60 10.45
C PRO A 99 8.10 -11.28 11.04
N GLU A 100 8.51 -10.90 12.26
CA GLU A 100 9.78 -11.40 12.85
C GLU A 100 9.69 -12.80 13.47
N ARG A 101 8.48 -13.40 13.54
CA ARG A 101 8.27 -14.68 14.24
C ARG A 101 7.90 -15.80 13.28
N LYS A 102 8.85 -16.20 12.45
CA LYS A 102 8.68 -17.25 11.42
C LYS A 102 8.30 -18.62 12.01
N GLU A 103 8.82 -18.96 13.20
CA GLU A 103 8.65 -20.29 13.81
C GLU A 103 7.20 -20.59 14.20
N ILE A 104 6.43 -19.55 14.51
CA ILE A 104 5.00 -19.68 14.86
C ILE A 104 4.09 -19.04 13.80
N GLY A 105 4.66 -18.57 12.70
CA GLY A 105 3.94 -17.91 11.62
C GLY A 105 3.41 -18.88 10.58
N ILE A 106 2.14 -18.74 10.20
CA ILE A 106 1.54 -19.39 9.04
C ILE A 106 1.19 -18.31 8.02
N ARG A 107 1.77 -18.41 6.83
CA ARG A 107 1.41 -17.53 5.71
C ARG A 107 0.08 -17.97 5.11
N VAL A 108 -0.85 -17.04 4.94
CA VAL A 108 -2.16 -17.23 4.34
C VAL A 108 -2.16 -16.60 2.96
N GLU A 109 -2.11 -17.43 1.92
CA GLU A 109 -2.22 -16.97 0.53
C GLU A 109 -3.61 -16.45 0.22
N ASP A 110 -3.70 -15.52 -0.74
CA ASP A 110 -4.93 -14.80 -1.09
C ASP A 110 -5.61 -14.17 0.15
N GLY A 111 -4.75 -13.70 1.05
CA GLY A 111 -5.12 -13.23 2.38
C GLY A 111 -5.92 -11.91 2.39
N GLY A 112 -6.11 -11.26 1.25
CA GLY A 112 -6.92 -10.06 1.15
C GLY A 112 -6.27 -8.92 0.34
N TRP A 113 -6.56 -7.69 0.74
CA TRP A 113 -6.24 -6.50 -0.04
C TRP A 113 -5.71 -5.38 0.86
N HIS A 114 -4.68 -4.68 0.38
CA HIS A 114 -4.19 -3.44 0.96
C HIS A 114 -4.42 -2.29 -0.03
N PHE A 115 -5.31 -1.36 0.32
CA PHE A 115 -5.69 -0.22 -0.51
C PHE A 115 -5.01 1.06 -0.04
N GLY A 116 -3.70 1.18 -0.32
CA GLY A 116 -2.91 2.32 0.12
C GLY A 116 -3.19 3.60 -0.66
N TYR A 117 -3.18 4.74 0.06
CA TYR A 117 -3.36 6.08 -0.52
C TYR A 117 -4.71 6.32 -1.22
N MET A 118 -5.74 5.52 -0.90
CA MET A 118 -7.08 5.72 -1.44
C MET A 118 -7.71 7.00 -0.93
N GLY A 119 -8.56 7.58 -1.72
CA GLY A 119 -9.50 8.60 -1.27
C GLY A 119 -9.68 9.80 -2.16
N GLY A 120 -10.88 10.36 -2.04
CA GLY A 120 -11.29 11.59 -2.70
C GLY A 120 -11.82 11.43 -4.12
N HIS A 121 -12.30 12.54 -4.65
CA HIS A 121 -12.85 12.60 -6.00
C HIS A 121 -11.83 13.24 -6.95
N GLY A 122 -10.98 12.39 -7.57
CA GLY A 122 -10.04 12.82 -8.59
C GLY A 122 -8.64 13.18 -8.10
N GLU A 123 -7.82 13.65 -9.04
CA GLU A 123 -6.36 13.81 -8.87
C GLU A 123 -5.94 14.76 -7.73
N LYS A 124 -6.72 15.82 -7.48
CA LYS A 124 -6.41 16.78 -6.40
C LYS A 124 -6.49 16.10 -5.04
N ASP A 125 -7.51 15.27 -4.86
CA ASP A 125 -7.75 14.60 -3.59
C ASP A 125 -6.74 13.47 -3.36
N ILE A 126 -6.35 12.75 -4.41
CA ILE A 126 -5.26 11.76 -4.36
C ILE A 126 -3.97 12.43 -3.90
N LYS A 127 -3.58 13.56 -4.50
CA LYS A 127 -2.38 14.32 -4.10
C LYS A 127 -2.46 14.76 -2.64
N LYS A 128 -3.62 15.27 -2.21
CA LYS A 128 -3.84 15.67 -0.82
C LYS A 128 -3.70 14.48 0.14
N ARG A 129 -4.29 13.32 -0.18
CA ARG A 129 -4.18 12.10 0.64
C ARG A 129 -2.74 11.61 0.74
N VAL A 130 -2.02 11.58 -0.37
CA VAL A 130 -0.59 11.22 -0.36
C VAL A 130 0.20 12.18 0.52
N GLN A 131 -0.05 13.50 0.39
CA GLN A 131 0.61 14.51 1.23
C GLN A 131 0.29 14.33 2.71
N GLU A 132 -0.97 14.14 3.08
CA GLU A 132 -1.39 13.92 4.47
C GLU A 132 -0.71 12.68 5.06
N LYS A 133 -0.65 11.57 4.30
CA LYS A 133 0.00 10.33 4.75
C LYS A 133 1.52 10.51 4.88
N VAL A 134 2.19 11.20 3.96
CA VAL A 134 3.62 11.51 4.03
C VAL A 134 3.94 12.41 5.22
N VAL A 135 3.14 13.45 5.48
CA VAL A 135 3.34 14.35 6.62
C VAL A 135 3.15 13.65 7.97
N SER A 136 2.20 12.69 8.03
CA SER A 136 1.89 11.96 9.27
C SER A 136 2.78 10.73 9.51
N ALA A 137 3.54 10.27 8.53
CA ALA A 137 4.35 9.06 8.58
C ALA A 137 5.86 9.35 8.53
N ALA A 138 6.67 8.28 8.52
CA ALA A 138 8.13 8.35 8.57
C ALA A 138 8.82 8.83 7.27
N HIS A 139 8.09 9.00 6.16
CA HIS A 139 8.65 9.24 4.83
C HIS A 139 8.72 10.74 4.45
N GLN A 140 9.25 11.57 5.34
CA GLN A 140 9.37 13.03 5.13
C GLN A 140 10.25 13.40 3.93
N GLU A 141 11.15 12.53 3.48
CA GLU A 141 12.00 12.70 2.29
C GLU A 141 11.17 12.86 1.00
N TYR A 142 9.96 12.33 0.96
CA TYR A 142 9.04 12.46 -0.18
C TYR A 142 8.13 13.70 -0.10
N ASN A 143 8.17 14.45 1.00
CA ASN A 143 7.34 15.63 1.20
C ASN A 143 7.90 16.84 0.43
N SER A 144 8.07 16.70 -0.88
CA SER A 144 8.46 17.80 -1.75
C SER A 144 7.34 18.13 -2.73
N LYS A 145 7.20 19.42 -3.04
CA LYS A 145 6.18 19.88 -3.99
C LYS A 145 6.34 19.24 -5.38
N HIS A 146 7.58 18.95 -5.76
CA HIS A 146 7.89 18.26 -7.03
C HIS A 146 7.35 16.83 -7.02
N VAL A 147 7.67 16.02 -6.01
CA VAL A 147 7.18 14.64 -5.87
C VAL A 147 5.66 14.61 -5.83
N LEU A 148 5.03 15.41 -4.97
CA LEU A 148 3.57 15.45 -4.85
C LEU A 148 2.84 15.85 -6.13
N ASN A 149 3.45 16.71 -6.96
CA ASN A 149 2.87 17.08 -8.24
C ASN A 149 2.91 15.97 -9.30
N GLN A 150 3.79 14.99 -9.14
CA GLN A 150 3.94 13.87 -10.09
C GLN A 150 3.13 12.61 -9.70
N VAL A 151 2.62 12.52 -8.47
CA VAL A 151 1.95 11.33 -7.92
C VAL A 151 0.94 10.71 -8.90
N THR A 152 0.02 11.51 -9.43
CA THR A 152 -1.03 11.01 -10.33
C THR A 152 -0.51 10.60 -11.70
N ASP A 153 0.50 11.28 -12.21
CA ASP A 153 1.13 10.93 -13.47
C ASP A 153 1.94 9.64 -13.33
N GLN A 154 2.68 9.49 -12.23
CA GLN A 154 3.46 8.28 -11.94
C GLN A 154 2.59 7.03 -11.87
N ILE A 155 1.51 7.08 -11.08
CA ILE A 155 0.63 5.91 -10.93
C ILE A 155 -0.09 5.55 -12.23
N LYS A 156 -0.50 6.54 -13.04
CA LYS A 156 -1.09 6.31 -14.36
C LYS A 156 -0.11 5.69 -15.35
N ASP A 157 1.19 5.97 -15.19
CA ASP A 157 2.27 5.36 -15.96
C ASP A 157 2.71 3.98 -15.42
N GLY A 158 2.02 3.44 -14.43
CA GLY A 158 2.35 2.17 -13.80
C GLY A 158 3.61 2.19 -12.94
N LYS A 159 4.02 3.38 -12.46
CA LYS A 159 5.21 3.59 -11.63
C LYS A 159 4.84 3.88 -10.19
N ASP A 160 5.78 3.63 -9.29
CA ASP A 160 5.62 4.03 -7.90
C ASP A 160 5.54 5.55 -7.74
N ILE A 161 4.61 5.98 -6.89
CA ILE A 161 4.32 7.41 -6.67
C ILE A 161 5.48 8.20 -6.07
N PHE A 162 6.47 7.54 -5.47
CA PHE A 162 7.68 8.11 -4.89
C PHE A 162 8.94 7.84 -5.70
N GLY A 163 8.81 7.18 -6.87
CA GLY A 163 9.92 6.88 -7.76
C GLY A 163 10.79 5.72 -7.32
N ARG A 164 10.30 4.85 -6.42
CA ARG A 164 10.98 3.59 -6.07
C ARG A 164 10.86 2.60 -7.23
N ASP A 165 11.71 1.58 -7.25
CA ASP A 165 11.69 0.53 -8.29
C ASP A 165 10.51 -0.44 -8.05
N ALA A 166 9.30 0.04 -8.37
CA ALA A 166 8.10 -0.76 -8.32
C ALA A 166 7.20 -0.50 -9.52
N ARG A 167 6.46 -1.53 -9.92
CA ARG A 167 5.59 -1.49 -11.09
C ARG A 167 4.15 -1.79 -10.67
N PHE A 168 3.26 -0.93 -11.16
CA PHE A 168 1.82 -1.09 -11.03
C PHE A 168 1.18 -1.40 -12.38
N ILE A 169 0.14 -2.21 -12.37
CA ILE A 169 -0.70 -2.47 -13.55
C ILE A 169 -2.15 -2.14 -13.23
N ARG A 170 -2.89 -1.75 -14.26
CA ARG A 170 -4.34 -1.63 -14.16
C ARG A 170 -4.97 -3.01 -14.33
N CYS A 171 -5.72 -3.44 -13.32
CA CYS A 171 -6.45 -4.70 -13.32
C CYS A 171 -7.93 -4.47 -13.60
N GLU A 172 -8.61 -5.50 -14.10
CA GLU A 172 -10.08 -5.56 -14.08
C GLU A 172 -10.56 -5.90 -12.67
N ILE A 173 -11.72 -5.37 -12.30
CA ILE A 173 -12.38 -5.68 -11.02
C ILE A 173 -13.25 -6.91 -11.25
N ASP A 174 -12.72 -8.07 -10.93
CA ASP A 174 -13.30 -9.40 -11.09
C ASP A 174 -13.63 -10.07 -9.74
N GLU A 175 -13.89 -11.38 -9.76
CA GLU A 175 -14.23 -12.18 -8.59
C GLU A 175 -13.14 -12.20 -7.52
N SER A 176 -11.90 -11.86 -7.86
CA SER A 176 -10.78 -11.78 -6.92
C SER A 176 -10.81 -10.56 -6.01
N TYR A 177 -11.76 -9.63 -6.23
CA TYR A 177 -11.94 -8.42 -5.41
C TYR A 177 -12.97 -8.63 -4.30
N PRO A 178 -12.95 -7.76 -3.24
CA PRO A 178 -14.00 -7.76 -2.22
C PRO A 178 -15.38 -7.65 -2.84
N LYS A 179 -16.34 -8.45 -2.35
CA LYS A 179 -17.72 -8.47 -2.85
C LYS A 179 -18.31 -7.06 -2.96
N TYR A 180 -18.13 -6.23 -1.93
CA TYR A 180 -18.62 -4.85 -1.92
C TYR A 180 -18.11 -4.03 -3.11
N ILE A 181 -16.82 -4.10 -3.42
CA ILE A 181 -16.23 -3.34 -4.54
C ILE A 181 -16.84 -3.80 -5.87
N ARG A 182 -17.01 -5.12 -6.07
CA ARG A 182 -17.60 -5.67 -7.30
C ARG A 182 -19.03 -5.21 -7.52
N GLU A 183 -19.82 -5.18 -6.46
CA GLU A 183 -21.25 -4.83 -6.52
C GLU A 183 -21.51 -3.32 -6.61
N HIS A 184 -20.54 -2.48 -6.18
CA HIS A 184 -20.70 -1.03 -6.06
C HIS A 184 -19.76 -0.24 -6.99
N GLN A 185 -19.29 -0.84 -8.10
CA GLN A 185 -18.34 -0.18 -9.01
C GLN A 185 -18.83 1.19 -9.50
N LYS A 186 -20.13 1.36 -9.73
CA LYS A 186 -20.69 2.65 -10.17
C LYS A 186 -20.58 3.74 -9.10
N GLU A 187 -20.76 3.38 -7.83
CA GLU A 187 -20.62 4.30 -6.70
C GLU A 187 -19.17 4.64 -6.42
N LEU A 188 -18.27 3.67 -6.67
CA LEU A 188 -16.84 3.74 -6.46
C LEU A 188 -16.06 4.17 -7.71
N ASP A 189 -16.75 4.58 -8.78
CA ASP A 189 -16.15 4.93 -10.08
C ASP A 189 -15.02 5.96 -9.95
N PHE A 190 -15.15 6.90 -9.03
CA PHE A 190 -14.13 7.91 -8.74
C PHE A 190 -12.81 7.34 -8.15
N LEU A 191 -12.83 6.09 -7.68
CA LEU A 191 -11.66 5.34 -7.21
C LEU A 191 -11.15 4.34 -8.25
N ILE A 192 -11.73 4.28 -9.43
CA ILE A 192 -11.34 3.37 -10.50
C ILE A 192 -10.58 4.16 -11.58
N LEU A 193 -9.39 3.71 -11.92
CA LEU A 193 -8.63 4.30 -13.01
C LEU A 193 -9.11 3.74 -14.34
N HIS A 194 -9.73 4.60 -15.13
CA HIS A 194 -10.15 4.27 -16.50
C HIS A 194 -9.01 4.43 -17.50
N GLU A 195 -9.17 3.80 -18.66
CA GLU A 195 -8.23 3.91 -19.76
C GLU A 195 -8.18 5.33 -20.30
N GLU A 196 -6.98 5.87 -20.45
CA GLU A 196 -6.79 7.14 -21.13
C GLU A 196 -6.92 6.94 -22.65
N LYS A 197 -7.59 7.86 -23.33
CA LYS A 197 -7.55 7.88 -24.80
C LYS A 197 -6.12 8.13 -25.27
N PRO A 198 -5.69 7.55 -26.41
CA PRO A 198 -4.32 7.70 -26.91
C PRO A 198 -3.85 9.16 -26.98
N VAL A 199 -4.72 10.06 -27.43
CA VAL A 199 -4.41 11.51 -27.50
C VAL A 199 -4.21 12.11 -26.11
N GLU A 200 -5.05 11.76 -25.13
CA GLU A 200 -4.94 12.24 -23.75
C GLU A 200 -3.64 11.76 -23.11
N HIS A 201 -3.28 10.50 -23.34
CA HIS A 201 -1.99 9.93 -22.88
C HIS A 201 -0.80 10.71 -23.45
N VAL A 202 -0.76 10.95 -24.76
CA VAL A 202 0.32 11.70 -25.41
C VAL A 202 0.42 13.12 -24.85
N LEU A 203 -0.71 13.83 -24.70
CA LEU A 203 -0.75 15.18 -24.15
C LEU A 203 -0.29 15.23 -22.70
N ARG A 204 -0.69 14.25 -21.89
CA ARG A 204 -0.25 14.14 -20.49
C ARG A 204 1.27 13.91 -20.42
N ARG A 205 1.81 12.97 -21.21
CA ARG A 205 3.25 12.70 -21.26
C ARG A 205 4.07 13.92 -21.70
N ALA A 206 3.61 14.66 -22.69
CA ALA A 206 4.26 15.90 -23.11
C ALA A 206 4.29 16.94 -21.97
N LYS A 207 3.16 17.12 -21.26
CA LYS A 207 3.10 18.03 -20.09
C LYS A 207 4.04 17.60 -18.98
N VAL A 208 4.14 16.32 -18.68
CA VAL A 208 5.06 15.76 -17.66
C VAL A 208 6.51 16.08 -18.06
N THR A 209 6.89 15.78 -19.30
CA THR A 209 8.25 16.04 -19.80
C THR A 209 8.62 17.53 -19.70
N ILE A 210 7.69 18.44 -20.07
CA ILE A 210 7.93 19.88 -19.95
C ILE A 210 8.13 20.28 -18.49
N LYS A 211 7.28 19.81 -17.57
CA LYS A 211 7.41 20.12 -16.12
C LYS A 211 8.74 19.65 -15.54
N ASP A 212 9.15 18.42 -15.90
CA ASP A 212 10.41 17.85 -15.44
C ASP A 212 11.61 18.63 -15.98
N THR A 213 11.59 18.99 -17.26
CA THR A 213 12.64 19.81 -17.87
C THR A 213 12.76 21.17 -17.18
N CYS A 214 11.62 21.86 -16.95
CA CYS A 214 11.60 23.14 -16.23
C CYS A 214 12.15 22.99 -14.81
N TYR A 215 11.79 21.93 -14.11
CA TYR A 215 12.30 21.66 -12.76
C TYR A 215 13.82 21.42 -12.76
N GLN A 216 14.36 20.62 -13.69
CA GLN A 216 15.80 20.38 -13.80
C GLN A 216 16.57 21.66 -14.09
N ILE A 217 16.05 22.54 -14.96
CA ILE A 217 16.63 23.86 -15.23
C ILE A 217 16.67 24.70 -13.95
N GLU A 218 15.54 24.77 -13.22
CA GLU A 218 15.46 25.53 -11.96
C GLU A 218 16.47 25.04 -10.92
N VAL A 219 16.59 23.72 -10.74
CA VAL A 219 17.55 23.10 -9.84
C VAL A 219 18.98 23.40 -10.28
N GLY A 220 19.26 23.31 -11.58
CA GLY A 220 20.57 23.64 -12.17
C GLY A 220 20.95 25.10 -11.92
N CYS A 221 20.04 26.03 -12.16
CA CYS A 221 20.25 27.47 -11.89
C CYS A 221 20.52 27.74 -10.41
N LYS A 222 19.73 27.16 -9.49
CA LYS A 222 19.95 27.28 -8.04
C LYS A 222 21.32 26.78 -7.60
N ARG A 223 21.78 25.64 -8.16
CA ARG A 223 23.13 25.10 -7.89
C ARG A 223 24.22 26.03 -8.38
N LEU A 224 24.05 26.61 -9.59
CA LEU A 224 25.01 27.54 -10.17
C LEU A 224 25.12 28.81 -9.32
N ILE A 225 23.99 29.42 -8.94
CA ILE A 225 23.94 30.61 -8.06
C ILE A 225 24.65 30.31 -6.74
N LYS A 226 24.40 29.19 -6.09
CA LYS A 226 25.10 28.83 -4.85
C LYS A 226 26.62 28.71 -5.04
N LYS A 227 27.08 28.19 -6.18
CA LYS A 227 28.53 28.15 -6.50
C LYS A 227 29.15 29.51 -6.71
N ILE A 228 28.42 30.47 -7.26
CA ILE A 228 28.87 31.81 -7.51
C ILE A 228 28.95 32.61 -6.18
N ILE A 229 27.88 32.56 -5.39
CA ILE A 229 27.78 33.29 -4.11
C ILE A 229 28.68 32.65 -3.03
N GLY A 230 28.88 31.35 -3.01
CA GLY A 230 29.72 30.66 -2.03
C GLY A 230 31.25 30.73 -2.33
N ARG A 231 31.67 31.48 -3.34
CA ARG A 231 33.08 31.77 -3.67
C ARG A 231 33.52 33.20 -3.32
N GLY A 232 32.67 33.93 -2.59
CA GLY A 232 32.98 35.24 -2.05
C GLY A 232 33.40 35.21 -0.57
#